data_fac7422da4c62dbc610bfcbe151b98de
#
_entry.id   fac7422da4c62dbc610bfcbe151b98de
#
_cell.length_a   1.000
_cell.length_b   1.000
_cell.length_c   1.000
_cell.angle_alpha   90.00
_cell.angle_beta   90.00
_cell.angle_gamma   90.00
#
_symmetry.space_group_name_H-M   'P 1'
#
loop_
_entity.id
_entity.type
_entity.pdbx_description
1 polymer ?
#
loop_
_entity_poly.entity_id
_entity_poly.type
_entity_poly.pdbx_seq_one_letter_code
_entity_poly.pdbx_strand_id
1 'polypeptide(L)'
;MRYNVEFDAKRFIRETKFELLRRFDVAKAFVKSRDMMLREVEAIRAKHDAELTVIPQVEYHEIVKGAVEEPFRDLVRRRGCVIVKGVFDRIQVSEWNHEIGEYIDRNDYLTAANKKKDLDKYFSGLEDATPQIFSLYWSRPQIMARQAESMATTKRFLNRLYNISGPMGPEFDPENDFAYAD
;
A
#
# COMPACT_ATOMS: atom_id res chain seq x y z
N MET A 1 15.66 3.64 -31.47
CA MET A 1 16.85 4.27 -30.84
C MET A 1 16.62 4.19 -29.32
N ARG A 2 17.31 3.31 -28.62
CA ARG A 2 17.27 3.23 -27.16
C ARG A 2 18.26 4.26 -26.63
N TYR A 3 17.77 5.32 -26.02
CA TYR A 3 18.61 6.23 -25.25
C TYR A 3 19.07 5.49 -23.99
N ASN A 4 20.26 4.92 -24.05
CA ASN A 4 20.97 4.43 -22.89
C ASN A 4 21.58 5.66 -22.18
N VAL A 5 20.74 6.46 -21.53
CA VAL A 5 21.24 7.46 -20.58
C VAL A 5 21.47 6.69 -19.30
N GLU A 6 22.74 6.45 -18.99
CA GLU A 6 23.13 5.86 -17.72
C GLU A 6 22.62 6.79 -16.60
N PHE A 7 21.59 6.33 -15.86
CA PHE A 7 20.95 7.12 -14.81
C PHE A 7 21.88 7.23 -13.61
N ASP A 8 22.52 8.38 -13.45
CA ASP A 8 23.33 8.68 -12.26
C ASP A 8 22.41 9.02 -11.06
N ALA A 9 22.00 7.98 -10.36
CA ALA A 9 21.15 8.10 -9.16
C ALA A 9 21.76 8.99 -8.09
N LYS A 10 23.10 8.97 -7.90
CA LYS A 10 23.78 9.78 -6.87
C LYS A 10 23.71 11.26 -7.22
N ARG A 11 23.91 11.59 -8.48
CA ARG A 11 23.81 12.96 -8.96
C ARG A 11 22.37 13.46 -8.81
N PHE A 12 21.40 12.70 -9.27
CA PHE A 12 19.98 13.04 -9.19
C PHE A 12 19.54 13.29 -7.73
N ILE A 13 19.87 12.39 -6.80
CA ILE A 13 19.56 12.54 -5.37
C ILE A 13 20.19 13.84 -4.82
N ARG A 14 21.44 14.13 -5.16
CA ARG A 14 22.12 15.33 -4.70
C ARG A 14 21.46 16.60 -5.22
N GLU A 15 21.17 16.66 -6.51
CA GLU A 15 20.51 17.81 -7.14
C GLU A 15 19.11 18.05 -6.55
N THR A 16 18.32 16.99 -6.38
CA THR A 16 17.00 17.05 -5.72
C THR A 16 17.10 17.57 -4.29
N LYS A 17 18.06 17.09 -3.50
CA LYS A 17 18.27 17.59 -2.13
C LYS A 17 18.61 19.07 -2.11
N PHE A 18 19.49 19.54 -2.98
CA PHE A 18 19.83 20.95 -3.06
C PHE A 18 18.64 21.81 -3.48
N GLU A 19 17.82 21.33 -4.38
CA GLU A 19 16.62 22.05 -4.81
C GLU A 19 15.58 22.16 -3.69
N LEU A 20 15.34 21.07 -2.97
CA LEU A 20 14.45 21.07 -1.80
C LEU A 20 14.93 22.05 -0.71
N LEU A 21 16.24 22.06 -0.41
CA LEU A 21 16.83 22.99 0.56
C LEU A 21 16.70 24.48 0.15
N ARG A 22 16.65 24.76 -1.14
CA ARG A 22 16.43 26.14 -1.65
C ARG A 22 14.97 26.58 -1.60
N ARG A 23 14.04 25.63 -1.77
CA ARG A 23 12.60 25.94 -1.86
C ARG A 23 11.91 25.97 -0.51
N PHE A 24 12.41 25.21 0.44
CA PHE A 24 11.74 25.02 1.72
C PHE A 24 12.68 25.21 2.90
N ASP A 25 12.15 25.84 3.95
CA ASP A 25 12.73 25.73 5.27
C ASP A 25 12.46 24.31 5.81
N VAL A 26 13.42 23.42 5.55
CA VAL A 26 13.29 21.98 5.85
C VAL A 26 13.10 21.75 7.34
N ALA A 27 13.78 22.51 8.21
CA ALA A 27 13.65 22.39 9.65
C ALA A 27 12.24 22.74 10.12
N LYS A 28 11.69 23.85 9.61
CA LYS A 28 10.33 24.28 9.93
C LYS A 28 9.28 23.32 9.38
N ALA A 29 9.48 22.80 8.15
CA ALA A 29 8.60 21.79 7.56
C ALA A 29 8.60 20.50 8.39
N PHE A 30 9.75 20.05 8.88
CA PHE A 30 9.86 18.87 9.73
C PHE A 30 9.10 19.04 11.05
N VAL A 31 9.27 20.18 11.73
CA VAL A 31 8.54 20.48 12.98
C VAL A 31 7.04 20.46 12.73
N LYS A 32 6.58 21.11 11.66
CA LYS A 32 5.15 21.14 11.29
C LYS A 32 4.60 19.73 11.01
N SER A 33 5.37 18.90 10.30
CA SER A 33 4.99 17.52 10.01
C SER A 33 4.91 16.67 11.28
N ARG A 34 5.89 16.80 12.16
CA ARG A 34 5.89 16.14 13.47
C ARG A 34 4.65 16.50 14.29
N ASP A 35 4.35 17.79 14.40
CA ASP A 35 3.22 18.26 15.19
C ASP A 35 1.87 17.80 14.59
N MET A 36 1.80 17.69 13.27
CA MET A 36 0.65 17.10 12.58
C MET A 36 0.50 15.61 12.93
N MET A 37 1.59 14.84 12.85
CA MET A 37 1.58 13.40 13.19
C MET A 37 1.19 13.16 14.65
N LEU A 38 1.70 13.97 15.59
CA LEU A 38 1.32 13.85 17.00
C LEU A 38 -0.19 14.05 17.21
N ARG A 39 -0.77 15.08 16.58
CA ARG A 39 -2.24 15.30 16.64
C ARG A 39 -3.03 14.15 16.05
N GLU A 40 -2.56 13.56 14.93
CA GLU A 40 -3.23 12.38 14.35
C GLU A 40 -3.12 11.15 15.26
N VAL A 41 -1.98 10.93 15.92
CA VAL A 41 -1.82 9.85 16.90
C VAL A 41 -2.77 10.01 18.08
N GLU A 42 -2.92 11.23 18.62
CA GLU A 42 -3.87 11.52 19.68
C GLU A 42 -5.32 11.25 19.24
N ALA A 43 -5.69 11.68 18.03
CA ALA A 43 -7.02 11.42 17.47
C ALA A 43 -7.28 9.92 17.23
N ILE A 44 -6.25 9.15 16.86
CA ILE A 44 -6.32 7.69 16.72
C ILE A 44 -6.54 7.04 18.08
N ARG A 45 -5.76 7.43 19.10
CA ARG A 45 -5.90 6.91 20.46
C ARG A 45 -7.29 7.19 21.03
N ALA A 46 -7.79 8.41 20.91
CA ALA A 46 -9.12 8.77 21.36
C ALA A 46 -10.23 7.90 20.71
N LYS A 47 -10.10 7.57 19.42
CA LYS A 47 -11.03 6.65 18.75
C LYS A 47 -10.90 5.21 19.26
N HIS A 48 -9.67 4.75 19.43
CA HIS A 48 -9.40 3.41 19.96
C HIS A 48 -9.97 3.23 21.37
N ASP A 49 -9.73 4.21 22.25
CA ASP A 49 -10.21 4.19 23.63
C ASP A 49 -11.74 4.27 23.72
N ALA A 50 -12.39 4.85 22.72
CA ALA A 50 -13.84 4.86 22.54
C ALA A 50 -14.40 3.65 21.78
N GLU A 51 -13.59 2.63 21.52
CA GLU A 51 -13.94 1.42 20.74
C GLU A 51 -14.47 1.72 19.33
N LEU A 52 -14.10 2.87 18.76
CA LEU A 52 -14.51 3.26 17.42
C LEU A 52 -13.51 2.76 16.36
N THR A 53 -14.01 2.57 15.14
CA THR A 53 -13.19 2.17 14.00
C THR A 53 -12.11 3.22 13.71
N VAL A 54 -10.85 2.81 13.80
CA VAL A 54 -9.67 3.67 13.57
C VAL A 54 -9.33 3.79 12.09
N ILE A 55 -9.31 2.66 11.37
CA ILE A 55 -9.00 2.62 9.95
C ILE A 55 -10.26 2.95 9.14
N PRO A 56 -10.23 3.94 8.23
CA PRO A 56 -11.37 4.23 7.37
C PRO A 56 -11.82 3.00 6.58
N GLN A 57 -13.12 2.79 6.46
CA GLN A 57 -13.71 1.66 5.74
C GLN A 57 -14.72 2.17 4.72
N VAL A 58 -14.71 1.60 3.53
CA VAL A 58 -15.64 1.93 2.45
C VAL A 58 -16.05 0.66 1.71
N GLU A 59 -17.29 0.61 1.25
CA GLU A 59 -17.79 -0.49 0.43
C GLU A 59 -17.40 -0.26 -1.06
N TYR A 60 -16.96 -1.29 -1.74
CA TYR A 60 -16.56 -1.21 -3.15
C TYR A 60 -17.67 -0.64 -4.05
N HIS A 61 -18.93 -0.99 -3.77
CA HIS A 61 -20.06 -0.49 -4.55
C HIS A 61 -20.25 1.04 -4.45
N GLU A 62 -19.82 1.67 -3.35
CA GLU A 62 -19.85 3.14 -3.20
C GLU A 62 -18.77 3.79 -4.08
N ILE A 63 -17.62 3.14 -4.21
CA ILE A 63 -16.56 3.56 -5.14
C ILE A 63 -17.07 3.52 -6.59
N VAL A 64 -17.69 2.41 -6.98
CA VAL A 64 -18.24 2.22 -8.33
C VAL A 64 -19.32 3.25 -8.66
N LYS A 65 -20.18 3.59 -7.68
CA LYS A 65 -21.23 4.61 -7.84
C LYS A 65 -20.72 6.05 -7.79
N GLY A 66 -19.44 6.26 -7.46
CA GLY A 66 -18.91 7.61 -7.22
C GLY A 66 -19.50 8.29 -5.99
N ALA A 67 -20.05 7.52 -5.04
CA ALA A 67 -20.76 8.03 -3.87
C ALA A 67 -19.86 8.33 -2.67
N VAL A 68 -18.54 8.14 -2.81
CA VAL A 68 -17.59 8.41 -1.73
C VAL A 68 -17.39 9.92 -1.56
N GLU A 69 -17.81 10.45 -0.43
CA GLU A 69 -17.77 11.87 -0.12
C GLU A 69 -16.36 12.39 0.16
N GLU A 70 -16.15 13.70 -0.08
CA GLU A 70 -14.83 14.34 0.09
C GLU A 70 -14.30 14.28 1.55
N PRO A 71 -15.12 14.45 2.61
CA PRO A 71 -14.62 14.30 3.98
C PRO A 71 -14.02 12.91 4.27
N PHE A 72 -14.56 11.86 3.66
CA PHE A 72 -14.00 10.50 3.78
C PHE A 72 -12.68 10.39 2.99
N ARG A 73 -12.62 10.94 1.79
CA ARG A 73 -11.38 10.97 0.97
C ARG A 73 -10.26 11.70 1.72
N ASP A 74 -10.55 12.84 2.35
CA ASP A 74 -9.62 13.57 3.20
C ASP A 74 -9.15 12.75 4.40
N LEU A 75 -10.05 11.98 5.01
CA LEU A 75 -9.69 11.09 6.11
C LEU A 75 -8.71 10.00 5.63
N VAL A 76 -8.96 9.41 4.46
CA VAL A 76 -8.06 8.40 3.86
C VAL A 76 -6.68 9.01 3.57
N ARG A 77 -6.62 10.21 2.98
CA ARG A 77 -5.34 10.93 2.73
C ARG A 77 -4.54 11.14 4.01
N ARG A 78 -5.22 11.54 5.09
CA ARG A 78 -4.57 11.78 6.40
C ARG A 78 -4.11 10.50 7.08
N ARG A 79 -4.89 9.42 6.99
CA ARG A 79 -4.56 8.12 7.58
C ARG A 79 -3.52 7.33 6.78
N GLY A 80 -3.44 7.57 5.48
CA GLY A 80 -2.56 6.83 4.56
C GLY A 80 -2.99 5.38 4.33
N CYS A 81 -4.18 4.98 4.81
CA CYS A 81 -4.71 3.63 4.65
C CYS A 81 -6.24 3.63 4.61
N VAL A 82 -6.80 2.59 4.00
CA VAL A 82 -8.25 2.36 3.92
C VAL A 82 -8.53 0.86 3.76
N ILE A 83 -9.64 0.40 4.33
CA ILE A 83 -10.18 -0.93 4.06
C ILE A 83 -11.31 -0.77 3.05
N VAL A 84 -11.15 -1.38 1.88
CA VAL A 84 -12.21 -1.46 0.87
C VAL A 84 -12.86 -2.84 0.98
N LYS A 85 -14.14 -2.86 1.33
CA LYS A 85 -14.90 -4.09 1.50
C LYS A 85 -15.64 -4.47 0.23
N GLY A 86 -15.85 -5.78 0.02
CA GLY A 86 -16.66 -6.28 -1.09
C GLY A 86 -16.02 -6.09 -2.47
N VAL A 87 -14.68 -5.99 -2.55
CA VAL A 87 -13.95 -5.94 -3.84
C VAL A 87 -14.11 -7.24 -4.61
N PHE A 88 -14.20 -8.36 -3.90
CA PHE A 88 -14.40 -9.69 -4.45
C PHE A 88 -15.60 -10.37 -3.81
N ASP A 89 -16.21 -11.29 -4.55
CA ASP A 89 -17.27 -12.15 -4.04
C ASP A 89 -16.76 -13.03 -2.89
N ARG A 90 -17.58 -13.19 -1.84
CA ARG A 90 -17.20 -13.92 -0.64
C ARG A 90 -16.93 -15.39 -0.89
N ILE A 91 -17.71 -16.02 -1.77
CA ILE A 91 -17.55 -17.45 -2.11
C ILE A 91 -16.23 -17.61 -2.84
N GLN A 92 -15.96 -16.77 -3.83
CA GLN A 92 -14.71 -16.77 -4.58
C GLN A 92 -13.48 -16.57 -3.69
N VAL A 93 -13.55 -15.65 -2.73
CA VAL A 93 -12.45 -15.44 -1.74
C VAL A 93 -12.22 -16.69 -0.89
N SER A 94 -13.29 -17.38 -0.48
CA SER A 94 -13.19 -18.62 0.28
C SER A 94 -12.52 -19.74 -0.54
N GLU A 95 -12.91 -19.88 -1.82
CA GLU A 95 -12.28 -20.83 -2.74
C GLU A 95 -10.80 -20.51 -2.98
N TRP A 96 -10.47 -19.25 -3.20
CA TRP A 96 -9.08 -18.81 -3.35
C TRP A 96 -8.25 -19.05 -2.10
N ASN A 97 -8.81 -18.85 -0.92
CA ASN A 97 -8.11 -19.11 0.34
C ASN A 97 -7.78 -20.61 0.48
N HIS A 98 -8.70 -21.48 0.09
CA HIS A 98 -8.47 -22.93 0.05
C HIS A 98 -7.36 -23.29 -0.97
N GLU A 99 -7.46 -22.77 -2.20
CA GLU A 99 -6.46 -22.99 -3.26
C GLU A 99 -5.06 -22.50 -2.88
N ILE A 100 -4.97 -21.38 -2.14
CA ILE A 100 -3.70 -20.86 -1.61
C ILE A 100 -3.12 -21.84 -0.58
N GLY A 101 -3.94 -22.39 0.31
CA GLY A 101 -3.52 -23.44 1.25
C GLY A 101 -2.91 -24.64 0.52
N GLU A 102 -3.61 -25.20 -0.46
CA GLU A 102 -3.11 -26.30 -1.29
C GLU A 102 -1.82 -25.92 -2.06
N TYR A 103 -1.70 -24.68 -2.51
CA TYR A 103 -0.49 -24.19 -3.17
C TYR A 103 0.71 -24.16 -2.21
N ILE A 104 0.51 -23.72 -0.97
CA ILE A 104 1.54 -23.72 0.08
C ILE A 104 2.00 -25.14 0.36
N ASP A 105 1.08 -26.07 0.56
CA ASP A 105 1.37 -27.47 0.88
C ASP A 105 2.11 -28.17 -0.27
N ARG A 106 1.61 -28.01 -1.51
CA ARG A 106 2.19 -28.62 -2.72
C ARG A 106 3.62 -28.15 -3.01
N ASN A 107 3.95 -26.92 -2.66
CA ASN A 107 5.26 -26.33 -2.86
C ASN A 107 6.18 -26.44 -1.62
N ASP A 108 5.73 -27.14 -0.59
CA ASP A 108 6.50 -27.41 0.64
C ASP A 108 7.11 -26.13 1.26
N TYR A 109 6.35 -25.02 1.22
CA TYR A 109 6.82 -23.72 1.71
C TYR A 109 7.20 -23.74 3.19
N LEU A 110 6.48 -24.52 4.01
CA LEU A 110 6.74 -24.62 5.45
C LEU A 110 8.10 -25.26 5.73
N THR A 111 8.45 -26.34 5.03
CA THR A 111 9.76 -27.02 5.19
C THR A 111 10.88 -26.18 4.57
N ALA A 112 10.63 -25.58 3.41
CA ALA A 112 11.62 -24.74 2.73
C ALA A 112 11.97 -23.48 3.56
N ALA A 113 11.00 -22.87 4.22
CA ALA A 113 11.21 -21.71 5.08
C ALA A 113 11.99 -22.07 6.35
N ASN A 114 11.75 -23.26 6.93
CA ASN A 114 12.52 -23.75 8.07
C ASN A 114 14.01 -23.99 7.74
N LYS A 115 14.35 -24.27 6.49
CA LYS A 115 15.75 -24.41 6.02
C LYS A 115 16.45 -23.06 5.81
N LYS A 116 15.71 -21.95 5.65
CA LYS A 116 16.24 -20.60 5.40
C LYS A 116 16.39 -19.76 6.68
N LYS A 117 16.63 -20.38 7.83
CA LYS A 117 16.75 -19.72 9.14
C LYS A 117 17.74 -18.54 9.21
N ASP A 118 18.66 -18.41 8.24
CA ASP A 118 19.67 -17.35 8.24
C ASP A 118 19.22 -16.00 7.62
N LEU A 119 18.10 -15.96 6.91
CA LEU A 119 17.65 -14.75 6.23
C LEU A 119 16.76 -13.84 7.09
N ASP A 120 16.16 -14.35 8.15
CA ASP A 120 15.21 -13.62 8.98
C ASP A 120 15.65 -13.51 10.45
N LYS A 121 16.85 -12.96 10.67
CA LYS A 121 17.36 -12.66 12.02
C LYS A 121 16.44 -11.76 12.85
N TYR A 122 15.56 -10.97 12.19
CA TYR A 122 14.57 -10.13 12.85
C TYR A 122 13.47 -10.93 13.56
N PHE A 123 13.15 -12.12 13.08
CA PHE A 123 12.09 -12.97 13.63
C PHE A 123 12.58 -14.17 14.42
N SER A 124 13.90 -14.34 14.52
CA SER A 124 14.53 -15.49 15.21
C SER A 124 14.30 -15.53 16.72
N GLY A 125 13.74 -14.47 17.31
CA GLY A 125 13.39 -14.37 18.74
C GLY A 125 11.92 -14.65 19.05
N LEU A 126 11.09 -14.98 18.06
CA LEU A 126 9.71 -15.35 18.29
C LEU A 126 9.64 -16.86 18.63
N GLU A 127 8.90 -17.20 19.70
CA GLU A 127 8.71 -18.59 20.15
C GLU A 127 8.06 -19.46 19.07
N ASP A 128 7.29 -18.85 18.16
CA ASP A 128 6.64 -19.53 17.04
C ASP A 128 7.34 -19.14 15.72
N ALA A 129 8.30 -19.97 15.30
CA ALA A 129 9.09 -19.76 14.08
C ALA A 129 8.36 -20.17 12.79
N THR A 130 7.03 -20.24 12.82
CA THR A 130 6.23 -20.54 11.62
C THR A 130 6.28 -19.34 10.68
N PRO A 131 6.71 -19.51 9.41
CA PRO A 131 6.76 -18.40 8.47
C PRO A 131 5.34 -17.86 8.23
N GLN A 132 5.15 -16.56 8.44
CA GLN A 132 3.88 -15.88 8.21
C GLN A 132 3.80 -15.21 6.83
N ILE A 133 4.91 -15.18 6.10
CA ILE A 133 5.02 -14.58 4.78
C ILE A 133 5.44 -15.63 3.77
N PHE A 134 4.59 -15.84 2.76
CA PHE A 134 4.81 -16.80 1.69
C PHE A 134 4.94 -16.10 0.34
N SER A 135 5.86 -16.54 -0.50
CA SER A 135 6.03 -16.03 -1.88
C SER A 135 4.95 -16.62 -2.80
N LEU A 136 3.73 -16.09 -2.69
CA LEU A 136 2.55 -16.60 -3.40
C LEU A 136 2.26 -15.89 -4.74
N TYR A 137 3.15 -15.02 -5.21
CA TYR A 137 2.94 -14.13 -6.36
C TYR A 137 2.46 -14.83 -7.64
N TRP A 138 2.86 -16.07 -7.85
CA TRP A 138 2.52 -16.89 -9.02
C TRP A 138 1.39 -17.89 -8.76
N SER A 139 0.78 -17.87 -7.58
CA SER A 139 -0.43 -18.65 -7.36
C SER A 139 -1.57 -18.11 -8.22
N ARG A 140 -2.43 -18.99 -8.71
CA ARG A 140 -3.58 -18.61 -9.55
C ARG A 140 -4.47 -17.57 -8.86
N PRO A 141 -4.86 -17.69 -7.58
CA PRO A 141 -5.65 -16.69 -6.88
C PRO A 141 -5.00 -15.29 -6.88
N GLN A 142 -3.69 -15.22 -6.63
CA GLN A 142 -2.96 -13.94 -6.63
C GLN A 142 -2.93 -13.29 -8.01
N ILE A 143 -2.74 -14.06 -9.06
CA ILE A 143 -2.76 -13.55 -10.43
C ILE A 143 -4.17 -13.03 -10.77
N MET A 144 -5.20 -13.82 -10.49
CA MET A 144 -6.59 -13.44 -10.78
C MET A 144 -7.02 -12.21 -10.00
N ALA A 145 -6.69 -12.13 -8.71
CA ALA A 145 -7.03 -10.97 -7.89
C ALA A 145 -6.35 -9.70 -8.41
N ARG A 146 -5.06 -9.76 -8.74
CA ARG A 146 -4.31 -8.59 -9.24
C ARG A 146 -4.79 -8.10 -10.61
N GLN A 147 -5.29 -9.00 -11.45
CA GLN A 147 -5.78 -8.68 -12.80
C GLN A 147 -7.29 -8.39 -12.86
N ALA A 148 -8.00 -8.50 -11.73
CA ALA A 148 -9.43 -8.26 -11.69
C ALA A 148 -9.78 -6.79 -11.94
N GLU A 149 -10.86 -6.52 -12.70
CA GLU A 149 -11.35 -5.16 -12.95
C GLU A 149 -11.77 -4.45 -11.66
N SER A 150 -12.29 -5.18 -10.68
CA SER A 150 -12.60 -4.63 -9.35
C SER A 150 -11.35 -4.10 -8.63
N MET A 151 -10.21 -4.79 -8.77
CA MET A 151 -8.94 -4.32 -8.24
C MET A 151 -8.43 -3.10 -9.02
N ALA A 152 -8.55 -3.10 -10.35
CA ALA A 152 -8.18 -1.95 -11.18
C ALA A 152 -9.02 -0.70 -10.82
N THR A 153 -10.33 -0.86 -10.65
CA THR A 153 -11.23 0.21 -10.21
C THR A 153 -10.86 0.75 -8.83
N THR A 154 -10.53 -0.14 -7.89
CA THR A 154 -10.07 0.25 -6.56
C THR A 154 -8.76 1.05 -6.63
N LYS A 155 -7.80 0.61 -7.44
CA LYS A 155 -6.53 1.32 -7.65
C LYS A 155 -6.74 2.71 -8.28
N ARG A 156 -7.59 2.83 -9.30
CA ARG A 156 -7.96 4.15 -9.89
C ARG A 156 -8.55 5.08 -8.84
N PHE A 157 -9.45 4.59 -8.00
CA PHE A 157 -10.01 5.38 -6.90
C PHE A 157 -8.91 5.87 -5.95
N LEU A 158 -7.99 5.00 -5.54
CA LEU A 158 -6.88 5.36 -4.65
C LEU A 158 -5.93 6.37 -5.31
N ASN A 159 -5.60 6.20 -6.59
CA ASN A 159 -4.75 7.12 -7.34
C ASN A 159 -5.35 8.53 -7.40
N ARG A 160 -6.66 8.63 -7.59
CA ARG A 160 -7.37 9.93 -7.65
C ARG A 160 -7.51 10.64 -6.30
N LEU A 161 -7.16 9.99 -5.19
CA LEU A 161 -7.13 10.65 -3.89
C LEU A 161 -6.04 11.72 -3.79
N TYR A 162 -4.98 11.59 -4.58
CA TYR A 162 -3.82 12.47 -4.53
C TYR A 162 -3.75 13.33 -5.79
N ASN A 163 -3.41 14.62 -5.60
CA ASN A 163 -3.10 15.50 -6.72
C ASN A 163 -1.66 15.23 -7.17
N ILE A 164 -1.51 14.53 -8.29
CA ILE A 164 -0.22 14.16 -8.88
C ILE A 164 0.19 15.15 -9.98
N SER A 165 -0.68 16.06 -10.35
CA SER A 165 -0.39 17.14 -11.29
C SER A 165 0.42 18.24 -10.59
N GLY A 166 1.72 18.16 -10.66
CA GLY A 166 2.62 19.19 -10.15
C GLY A 166 3.75 19.48 -11.12
N PRO A 167 4.44 20.64 -10.99
CA PRO A 167 5.52 21.02 -11.89
C PRO A 167 6.74 20.10 -11.86
N MET A 168 6.75 19.08 -11.02
CA MET A 168 7.80 18.08 -10.88
C MET A 168 7.28 16.64 -11.00
N GLY A 169 5.98 16.46 -11.22
CA GLY A 169 5.40 15.15 -11.41
C GLY A 169 5.79 14.57 -12.77
N PRO A 170 6.18 13.29 -12.86
CA PRO A 170 6.10 12.59 -14.13
C PRO A 170 4.67 12.71 -14.65
N GLU A 171 4.51 12.55 -15.94
CA GLU A 171 3.21 12.43 -16.59
C GLU A 171 2.52 11.15 -16.08
N PHE A 172 1.98 11.20 -14.88
CA PHE A 172 1.23 10.11 -14.29
C PHE A 172 -0.24 10.28 -14.66
N ASP A 173 -0.75 9.32 -15.40
CA ASP A 173 -2.16 9.23 -15.74
C ASP A 173 -2.87 8.31 -14.71
N PRO A 174 -3.69 8.87 -13.78
CA PRO A 174 -4.38 8.07 -12.77
C PRO A 174 -5.40 7.08 -13.35
N GLU A 175 -5.74 7.18 -14.64
CA GLU A 175 -6.65 6.26 -15.33
C GLU A 175 -5.93 5.04 -15.90
N ASN A 176 -4.72 5.23 -16.38
CA ASN A 176 -3.96 4.21 -17.10
C ASN A 176 -2.70 3.76 -16.37
N ASP A 177 -2.11 4.65 -15.55
CA ASP A 177 -0.94 4.32 -14.77
C ASP A 177 -1.36 3.83 -13.38
N PHE A 178 -0.95 2.62 -13.05
CA PHE A 178 -1.19 2.07 -11.72
C PHE A 178 0.07 2.22 -10.88
N ALA A 179 -0.05 2.87 -9.72
CA ALA A 179 0.97 2.73 -8.71
C ALA A 179 1.11 1.23 -8.38
N TYR A 180 2.32 0.72 -8.51
CA TYR A 180 2.60 -0.64 -8.08
C TYR A 180 2.38 -0.73 -6.58
N ALA A 181 1.42 -1.55 -6.18
CA ALA A 181 1.34 -2.07 -4.84
C ALA A 181 1.83 -3.53 -4.93
N ASP A 182 3.05 -3.74 -4.57
CA ASP A 182 3.54 -5.06 -4.20
C ASP A 182 3.25 -5.31 -2.74
#